data_4633d204765719fd70ae8bd4ce2bf1e5
#
_entry.id   4633d204765719fd70ae8bd4ce2bf1e5
#
_cell.length_a   1.000
_cell.length_b   1.000
_cell.length_c   1.000
_cell.angle_alpha   90.00
_cell.angle_beta   90.00
_cell.angle_gamma   90.00
#
_symmetry.space_group_name_H-M   'P 1'
#
loop_
_entity.id
_entity.type
_entity.pdbx_description
1 polymer ?
#
loop_
_entity_poly.entity_id
_entity_poly.type
_entity_poly.pdbx_seq_one_letter_code
_entity_poly.pdbx_strand_id
1 'polypeptide(L)'
;VIHKALQDAVVVLHILQYNVADYVVAPKIDNYVAPYADTDELHELINDLMQSPIRVPVMFAAFYGMRRSEALGIRKAVIDRKKKTITVCHTIIEVNLMGEHKIIRKDRTKNKKSFRTYPLIPQIEMFLDWELQQQEKQRELMGSCYYMGDQEYICLDANGHLLRPDYVTSKFSELVKKRGLKKITFHGLRHSCASMLYEKGQDMKKIQEWLGHSTPVTTETIYAHLNVKHKDETAWIANDCLTLKLPESIKAGAF
;
A
#
# COMPACT_ATOMS: atom_id res chain seq x y z
N VAL A 1 -5.29 -10.71 -19.05
CA VAL A 1 -4.07 -11.42 -19.50
C VAL A 1 -4.33 -12.07 -20.86
N ILE A 2 -5.34 -12.96 -20.99
CA ILE A 2 -5.64 -13.69 -22.23
C ILE A 2 -5.91 -12.73 -23.39
N HIS A 3 -6.81 -11.76 -23.25
CA HIS A 3 -7.10 -10.76 -24.27
C HIS A 3 -5.83 -10.06 -24.80
N LYS A 4 -4.92 -9.65 -23.89
CA LYS A 4 -3.66 -9.00 -24.27
C LYS A 4 -2.74 -9.95 -25.04
N ALA A 5 -2.62 -11.20 -24.61
CA ALA A 5 -1.80 -12.20 -25.31
C ALA A 5 -2.33 -12.50 -26.71
N LEU A 6 -3.65 -12.65 -26.86
CA LEU A 6 -4.27 -12.82 -28.18
C LEU A 6 -4.11 -11.57 -29.07
N GLN A 7 -4.19 -10.36 -28.46
CA GLN A 7 -3.95 -9.12 -29.19
C GLN A 7 -2.52 -9.03 -29.70
N ASP A 8 -1.53 -9.43 -28.90
CA ASP A 8 -0.13 -9.47 -29.34
C ASP A 8 0.08 -10.54 -30.43
N ALA A 9 -0.65 -11.67 -30.36
CA ALA A 9 -0.64 -12.70 -31.41
C ALA A 9 -1.20 -12.18 -32.77
N VAL A 10 -2.16 -11.26 -32.74
CA VAL A 10 -2.69 -10.60 -33.95
C VAL A 10 -1.74 -9.52 -34.46
N VAL A 11 -1.37 -8.56 -33.57
CA VAL A 11 -0.72 -7.30 -33.98
C VAL A 11 0.80 -7.41 -34.08
N VAL A 12 1.43 -8.20 -33.20
CA VAL A 12 2.89 -8.29 -33.11
C VAL A 12 3.42 -9.54 -33.83
N LEU A 13 2.78 -10.69 -33.59
CA LEU A 13 3.26 -11.97 -34.09
C LEU A 13 2.63 -12.36 -35.43
N HIS A 14 1.53 -11.73 -35.82
CA HIS A 14 0.77 -12.00 -37.06
C HIS A 14 0.37 -13.47 -37.28
N ILE A 15 0.17 -14.24 -36.16
CA ILE A 15 -0.24 -15.66 -36.20
C ILE A 15 -1.75 -15.85 -36.09
N LEU A 16 -2.50 -14.81 -35.73
CA LEU A 16 -3.97 -14.80 -35.72
C LEU A 16 -4.47 -13.64 -36.57
N GLN A 17 -5.61 -13.85 -37.26
CA GLN A 17 -6.24 -12.80 -38.07
C GLN A 17 -7.02 -11.79 -37.18
N TYR A 18 -7.62 -12.25 -36.11
CA TYR A 18 -8.42 -11.44 -35.19
C TYR A 18 -8.34 -12.00 -33.74
N ASN A 19 -8.66 -11.15 -32.80
CA ASN A 19 -8.67 -11.51 -31.37
C ASN A 19 -10.06 -12.04 -30.99
N VAL A 20 -10.20 -13.35 -30.79
CA VAL A 20 -11.47 -13.99 -30.41
C VAL A 20 -12.02 -13.48 -29.07
N ALA A 21 -11.16 -12.94 -28.19
CA ALA A 21 -11.59 -12.39 -26.92
C ALA A 21 -12.34 -11.05 -27.04
N ASP A 22 -12.31 -10.39 -28.21
CA ASP A 22 -13.08 -9.15 -28.45
C ASP A 22 -14.60 -9.43 -28.48
N TYR A 23 -14.98 -10.67 -28.78
CA TYR A 23 -16.38 -11.11 -28.83
C TYR A 23 -16.89 -11.67 -27.49
N VAL A 24 -16.05 -11.72 -26.47
CA VAL A 24 -16.42 -12.22 -25.14
C VAL A 24 -16.92 -11.06 -24.27
N VAL A 25 -18.18 -11.11 -23.89
CA VAL A 25 -18.72 -10.15 -22.91
C VAL A 25 -18.17 -10.51 -21.54
N ALA A 26 -17.35 -9.61 -20.98
CA ALA A 26 -16.84 -9.80 -19.63
C ALA A 26 -18.01 -9.80 -18.60
N PRO A 27 -18.05 -10.71 -17.65
CA PRO A 27 -19.04 -10.67 -16.58
C PRO A 27 -18.94 -9.35 -15.82
N LYS A 28 -20.07 -8.78 -15.41
CA LYS A 28 -20.09 -7.63 -14.51
C LYS A 28 -19.41 -8.04 -13.21
N ILE A 29 -18.35 -7.33 -12.86
CA ILE A 29 -17.68 -7.51 -11.58
C ILE A 29 -18.40 -6.59 -10.60
N ASP A 30 -19.00 -7.16 -9.55
CA ASP A 30 -19.50 -6.36 -8.42
C ASP A 30 -18.33 -5.61 -7.80
N ASN A 31 -18.56 -4.35 -7.39
CA ASN A 31 -17.55 -3.53 -6.74
C ASN A 31 -17.11 -4.18 -5.43
N TYR A 32 -16.05 -4.96 -5.49
CA TYR A 32 -15.46 -5.56 -4.29
C TYR A 32 -14.72 -4.48 -3.49
N VAL A 33 -15.23 -4.19 -2.31
CA VAL A 33 -14.54 -3.35 -1.33
C VAL A 33 -13.60 -4.24 -0.52
N ALA A 34 -12.31 -4.09 -0.72
CA ALA A 34 -11.32 -4.85 0.04
C ALA A 34 -11.41 -4.47 1.53
N PRO A 35 -11.43 -5.45 2.45
CA PRO A 35 -11.40 -5.17 3.88
C PRO A 35 -10.16 -4.37 4.25
N TYR A 36 -10.35 -3.35 5.09
CA TYR A 36 -9.28 -2.51 5.65
C TYR A 36 -9.45 -2.44 7.17
N ALA A 37 -8.35 -2.17 7.88
CA ALA A 37 -8.37 -1.88 9.31
C ALA A 37 -8.68 -0.39 9.51
N ASP A 38 -9.54 -0.07 10.47
CA ASP A 38 -9.70 1.31 10.92
C ASP A 38 -8.44 1.78 11.68
N THR A 39 -8.44 3.03 12.14
CA THR A 39 -7.25 3.64 12.77
C THR A 39 -6.82 2.89 14.04
N ASP A 40 -7.75 2.46 14.86
CA ASP A 40 -7.47 1.76 16.13
C ASP A 40 -7.00 0.33 15.86
N GLU A 41 -7.70 -0.41 15.00
CA GLU A 41 -7.30 -1.74 14.53
C GLU A 41 -5.90 -1.73 13.89
N LEU A 42 -5.59 -0.67 13.10
CA LEU A 42 -4.29 -0.51 12.46
C LEU A 42 -3.19 -0.24 13.50
N HIS A 43 -3.48 0.57 14.51
CA HIS A 43 -2.55 0.88 15.59
C HIS A 43 -2.18 -0.37 16.41
N GLU A 44 -3.18 -1.16 16.81
CA GLU A 44 -2.98 -2.43 17.51
C GLU A 44 -2.17 -3.41 16.64
N LEU A 45 -2.55 -3.56 15.38
CA LEU A 45 -1.87 -4.45 14.44
C LEU A 45 -0.39 -4.09 14.27
N ILE A 46 -0.07 -2.80 14.13
CA ILE A 46 1.32 -2.33 14.00
C ILE A 46 2.13 -2.69 15.24
N ASN A 47 1.61 -2.39 16.43
CA ASN A 47 2.30 -2.69 17.69
C ASN A 47 2.57 -4.18 17.84
N ASP A 48 1.62 -5.00 17.49
CA ASP A 48 1.71 -6.44 17.52
C ASP A 48 2.74 -7.01 16.56
N LEU A 49 2.90 -6.38 15.43
CA LEU A 49 3.84 -6.82 14.39
C LEU A 49 5.26 -6.32 14.61
N MET A 50 5.52 -5.47 15.62
CA MET A 50 6.87 -4.98 15.95
C MET A 50 7.88 -6.10 16.22
N GLN A 51 7.45 -7.22 16.80
CA GLN A 51 8.31 -8.38 17.05
C GLN A 51 8.32 -9.39 15.88
N SER A 52 7.59 -9.09 14.81
CA SER A 52 7.50 -9.96 13.65
C SER A 52 8.70 -9.78 12.70
N PRO A 53 9.15 -10.82 12.01
CA PRO A 53 10.18 -10.69 10.97
C PRO A 53 9.75 -9.81 9.80
N ILE A 54 8.44 -9.57 9.61
CA ILE A 54 7.90 -8.72 8.55
C ILE A 54 7.59 -7.29 9.01
N ARG A 55 8.06 -6.86 10.20
CA ARG A 55 7.79 -5.53 10.76
C ARG A 55 8.16 -4.38 9.81
N VAL A 56 9.31 -4.46 9.14
CA VAL A 56 9.78 -3.38 8.25
C VAL A 56 8.83 -3.13 7.07
N PRO A 57 8.50 -4.13 6.22
CA PRO A 57 7.56 -3.90 5.13
C PRO A 57 6.16 -3.53 5.61
N VAL A 58 5.73 -3.98 6.80
CA VAL A 58 4.44 -3.57 7.40
C VAL A 58 4.45 -2.09 7.75
N MET A 59 5.52 -1.57 8.37
CA MET A 59 5.64 -0.15 8.69
C MET A 59 5.59 0.72 7.44
N PHE A 60 6.31 0.36 6.39
CA PHE A 60 6.26 1.10 5.13
C PHE A 60 4.88 1.06 4.46
N ALA A 61 4.19 -0.07 4.53
CA ALA A 61 2.84 -0.18 3.98
C ALA A 61 1.81 0.61 4.81
N ALA A 62 1.90 0.60 6.14
CA ALA A 62 0.97 1.28 7.03
C ALA A 62 1.13 2.81 7.00
N PHE A 63 2.36 3.32 7.09
CA PHE A 63 2.63 4.77 7.17
C PHE A 63 2.63 5.48 5.81
N TYR A 64 3.18 4.83 4.78
CA TYR A 64 3.32 5.44 3.45
C TYR A 64 2.39 4.84 2.39
N GLY A 65 1.63 3.82 2.74
CA GLY A 65 0.79 3.11 1.78
C GLY A 65 1.59 2.43 0.67
N MET A 66 2.85 2.04 0.91
CA MET A 66 3.70 1.41 -0.09
C MET A 66 3.14 0.05 -0.50
N ARG A 67 3.27 -0.28 -1.79
CA ARG A 67 3.00 -1.65 -2.25
C ARG A 67 4.05 -2.61 -1.68
N ARG A 68 3.70 -3.88 -1.49
CA ARG A 68 4.62 -4.92 -0.99
C ARG A 68 5.97 -4.89 -1.72
N SER A 69 5.93 -4.85 -3.05
CA SER A 69 7.15 -4.83 -3.88
C SER A 69 7.98 -3.56 -3.71
N GLU A 70 7.35 -2.44 -3.40
CA GLU A 70 7.99 -1.15 -3.13
C GLU A 70 8.65 -1.16 -1.74
N ALA A 71 7.91 -1.60 -0.72
CA ALA A 71 8.41 -1.70 0.65
C ALA A 71 9.65 -2.61 0.74
N LEU A 72 9.60 -3.78 0.10
CA LEU A 72 10.74 -4.70 0.03
C LEU A 72 11.93 -4.13 -0.77
N GLY A 73 11.66 -3.21 -1.71
CA GLY A 73 12.68 -2.59 -2.55
C GLY A 73 13.38 -1.38 -1.90
N ILE A 74 13.06 -1.01 -0.66
CA ILE A 74 13.74 0.11 0.00
C ILE A 74 15.18 -0.26 0.33
N ARG A 75 16.10 0.49 -0.25
CA ARG A 75 17.55 0.38 0.01
C ARG A 75 17.98 1.41 1.04
N LYS A 76 19.03 1.12 1.80
CA LYS A 76 19.61 2.07 2.78
C LYS A 76 20.02 3.39 2.13
N ALA A 77 20.56 3.34 0.90
CA ALA A 77 21.05 4.51 0.15
C ALA A 77 19.95 5.50 -0.28
N VAL A 78 18.67 5.08 -0.33
CA VAL A 78 17.57 5.98 -0.72
C VAL A 78 16.91 6.69 0.45
N ILE A 79 17.44 6.51 1.66
CA ILE A 79 17.04 7.21 2.88
C ILE A 79 18.03 8.34 3.14
N ASP A 80 17.65 9.55 2.76
CA ASP A 80 18.47 10.73 2.96
C ASP A 80 18.16 11.34 4.35
N ARG A 81 19.04 11.05 5.33
CA ARG A 81 18.91 11.55 6.70
C ARG A 81 19.08 13.07 6.80
N LYS A 82 19.87 13.67 5.91
CA LYS A 82 20.10 15.11 5.89
C LYS A 82 18.89 15.87 5.35
N LYS A 83 18.33 15.39 4.24
CA LYS A 83 17.13 15.97 3.63
C LYS A 83 15.84 15.48 4.29
N LYS A 84 15.92 14.55 5.24
CA LYS A 84 14.75 13.90 5.86
C LYS A 84 13.76 13.37 4.81
N THR A 85 14.26 12.55 3.89
CA THR A 85 13.45 11.96 2.82
C THR A 85 13.73 10.48 2.60
N ILE A 86 12.74 9.78 2.08
CA ILE A 86 12.81 8.39 1.63
C ILE A 86 12.25 8.30 0.21
N THR A 87 13.00 7.69 -0.72
CA THR A 87 12.61 7.62 -2.13
C THR A 87 12.29 6.21 -2.57
N VAL A 88 11.10 6.02 -3.16
CA VAL A 88 10.68 4.75 -3.75
C VAL A 88 11.09 4.73 -5.22
N CYS A 89 12.17 4.03 -5.53
CA CYS A 89 12.74 3.93 -6.89
C CYS A 89 13.03 2.49 -7.33
N HIS A 90 12.84 1.51 -6.45
CA HIS A 90 13.15 0.11 -6.70
C HIS A 90 12.01 -0.80 -6.27
N THR A 91 11.90 -1.98 -6.85
CA THR A 91 10.87 -2.97 -6.51
C THR A 91 11.44 -4.38 -6.51
N ILE A 92 10.95 -5.17 -5.56
CA ILE A 92 11.24 -6.59 -5.47
C ILE A 92 9.95 -7.37 -5.76
N ILE A 93 10.00 -8.23 -6.75
CA ILE A 93 8.90 -9.13 -7.08
C ILE A 93 9.39 -10.58 -7.10
N GLU A 94 8.50 -11.49 -6.82
CA GLU A 94 8.73 -12.93 -6.94
C GLU A 94 7.85 -13.46 -8.06
N VAL A 95 8.43 -14.24 -8.95
CA VAL A 95 7.74 -14.91 -10.05
C VAL A 95 8.00 -16.41 -9.96
N ASN A 96 6.95 -17.18 -10.21
CA ASN A 96 7.08 -18.63 -10.36
C ASN A 96 7.13 -18.93 -11.86
N LEU A 97 8.28 -19.43 -12.32
CA LEU A 97 8.50 -19.86 -13.70
C LEU A 97 8.71 -21.37 -13.70
N MET A 98 7.72 -22.11 -14.17
CA MET A 98 7.76 -23.58 -14.27
C MET A 98 8.13 -24.30 -12.96
N GLY A 99 7.63 -23.78 -11.81
CA GLY A 99 7.91 -24.33 -10.49
C GLY A 99 9.12 -23.72 -9.78
N GLU A 100 9.96 -22.95 -10.47
CA GLU A 100 11.07 -22.23 -9.86
C GLU A 100 10.65 -20.81 -9.43
N HIS A 101 10.88 -20.49 -8.16
CA HIS A 101 10.66 -19.17 -7.61
C HIS A 101 11.89 -18.27 -7.81
N LYS A 102 11.73 -17.22 -8.63
CA LYS A 102 12.82 -16.27 -8.90
C LYS A 102 12.49 -14.88 -8.35
N ILE A 103 13.45 -14.31 -7.64
CA ILE A 103 13.38 -12.91 -7.16
C ILE A 103 13.89 -12.00 -8.29
N ILE A 104 13.03 -11.09 -8.73
CA ILE A 104 13.36 -10.05 -9.70
C ILE A 104 13.53 -8.73 -8.97
N ARG A 105 14.72 -8.15 -9.07
CA ARG A 105 15.10 -6.83 -8.58
C ARG A 105 15.02 -5.84 -9.73
N LYS A 106 14.15 -4.83 -9.63
CA LYS A 106 13.89 -3.92 -10.74
C LYS A 106 13.90 -2.47 -10.30
N ASP A 107 14.80 -1.69 -10.90
CA ASP A 107 14.77 -0.24 -10.79
C ASP A 107 13.66 0.35 -11.66
N ARG A 108 12.98 1.36 -11.17
CA ARG A 108 11.93 2.07 -11.88
C ARG A 108 12.55 3.19 -12.72
N THR A 109 13.06 2.84 -13.90
CA THR A 109 13.85 3.77 -14.73
C THR A 109 13.05 4.54 -15.79
N LYS A 110 11.81 4.16 -16.12
CA LYS A 110 11.18 4.66 -17.38
C LYS A 110 10.07 5.71 -17.22
N ASN A 111 9.49 5.93 -16.07
CA ASN A 111 8.44 6.94 -15.92
C ASN A 111 8.70 7.84 -14.73
N LYS A 112 8.85 9.16 -14.95
CA LYS A 112 8.98 10.19 -13.88
C LYS A 112 7.89 10.08 -12.81
N LYS A 113 6.70 9.57 -13.15
CA LYS A 113 5.58 9.27 -12.20
C LYS A 113 5.82 8.08 -11.29
N SER A 114 6.85 7.26 -11.54
CA SER A 114 7.16 6.07 -10.73
C SER A 114 8.08 6.36 -9.54
N PHE A 115 8.79 7.50 -9.58
CA PHE A 115 9.59 7.97 -8.46
C PHE A 115 8.71 8.75 -7.51
N ARG A 116 8.69 8.34 -6.26
CA ARG A 116 8.02 9.06 -5.19
C ARG A 116 8.99 9.27 -4.05
N THR A 117 9.11 10.52 -3.63
CA THR A 117 9.91 10.88 -2.47
C THR A 117 8.96 11.33 -1.37
N TYR A 118 9.06 10.69 -0.22
CA TYR A 118 8.28 10.98 0.97
C TYR A 118 9.14 11.71 2.01
N PRO A 119 8.55 12.55 2.86
CA PRO A 119 9.22 13.00 4.07
C PRO A 119 9.51 11.79 4.96
N LEU A 120 10.69 11.75 5.55
CA LEU A 120 11.05 10.74 6.55
C LEU A 120 10.36 11.11 7.86
N ILE A 121 9.27 10.44 8.18
CA ILE A 121 8.46 10.67 9.37
C ILE A 121 9.32 10.35 10.62
N PRO A 122 9.31 11.19 11.67
CA PRO A 122 10.17 10.99 12.84
C PRO A 122 10.05 9.61 13.50
N GLN A 123 8.84 9.07 13.60
CA GLN A 123 8.61 7.73 14.15
C GLN A 123 9.25 6.63 13.28
N ILE A 124 9.19 6.80 11.95
CA ILE A 124 9.84 5.87 11.02
C ILE A 124 11.35 6.01 11.07
N GLU A 125 11.88 7.21 11.22
CA GLU A 125 13.31 7.42 11.39
C GLU A 125 13.83 6.70 12.64
N MET A 126 13.18 6.89 13.80
CA MET A 126 13.53 6.19 15.05
C MET A 126 13.41 4.67 14.91
N PHE A 127 12.34 4.19 14.25
CA PHE A 127 12.15 2.77 13.98
C PHE A 127 13.27 2.20 13.11
N LEU A 128 13.68 2.91 12.07
CA LEU A 128 14.75 2.48 11.16
C LEU A 128 16.12 2.46 11.87
N ASP A 129 16.39 3.42 12.77
CA ASP A 129 17.62 3.42 13.56
C ASP A 129 17.67 2.22 14.49
N TRP A 130 16.57 1.92 15.17
CA TRP A 130 16.43 0.73 15.98
C TRP A 130 16.60 -0.55 15.15
N GLU A 131 15.92 -0.64 14.00
CA GLU A 131 15.99 -1.81 13.12
C GLU A 131 17.42 -2.07 12.63
N LEU A 132 18.13 -1.05 12.19
CA LEU A 132 19.52 -1.18 11.75
C LEU A 132 20.43 -1.65 12.87
N GLN A 133 20.19 -1.20 14.11
CA GLN A 133 20.92 -1.70 15.29
C GLN A 133 20.60 -3.17 15.55
N GLN A 134 19.34 -3.62 15.39
CA GLN A 134 19.00 -5.04 15.54
C GLN A 134 19.69 -5.90 14.48
N GLN A 135 19.72 -5.44 13.22
CA GLN A 135 20.40 -6.13 12.13
C GLN A 135 21.91 -6.25 12.39
N GLU A 136 22.54 -5.19 12.92
CA GLU A 136 23.96 -5.23 13.26
C GLU A 136 24.26 -6.23 14.40
N LYS A 137 23.47 -6.21 15.49
CA LYS A 137 23.58 -7.19 16.57
C LYS A 137 23.41 -8.63 16.06
N GLN A 138 22.45 -8.83 15.15
CA GLN A 138 22.21 -10.15 14.57
C GLN A 138 23.39 -10.59 13.69
N ARG A 139 23.98 -9.66 12.93
CA ARG A 139 25.18 -9.91 12.14
C ARG A 139 26.36 -10.30 13.01
N GLU A 140 26.59 -9.58 14.10
CA GLU A 140 27.67 -9.91 15.06
C GLU A 140 27.46 -11.29 15.69
N LEU A 141 26.23 -11.62 16.08
CA LEU A 141 25.88 -12.91 16.68
C LEU A 141 26.10 -14.08 15.73
N MET A 142 25.75 -13.93 14.46
CA MET A 142 25.85 -14.99 13.46
C MET A 142 27.23 -15.07 12.80
N GLY A 143 28.04 -14.02 12.87
CA GLY A 143 29.39 -13.97 12.29
C GLY A 143 29.40 -14.35 10.83
N SER A 144 30.23 -15.34 10.48
CA SER A 144 30.37 -15.82 9.08
C SER A 144 29.12 -16.50 8.49
N CYS A 145 28.16 -16.87 9.31
CA CYS A 145 26.88 -17.44 8.85
C CYS A 145 25.89 -16.38 8.35
N TYR A 146 26.16 -15.11 8.64
CA TYR A 146 25.28 -14.02 8.19
C TYR A 146 25.51 -13.69 6.73
N TYR A 147 24.43 -13.71 5.92
CA TYR A 147 24.51 -13.45 4.50
C TYR A 147 24.73 -11.97 4.19
N MET A 148 25.78 -11.65 3.44
CA MET A 148 26.19 -10.27 3.15
C MET A 148 25.71 -9.75 1.79
N GLY A 149 25.13 -10.60 0.93
CA GLY A 149 24.79 -10.25 -0.45
C GLY A 149 23.60 -9.28 -0.59
N ASP A 150 22.75 -9.14 0.44
CA ASP A 150 21.55 -8.31 0.40
C ASP A 150 21.62 -7.07 1.30
N GLN A 151 22.82 -6.71 1.82
CA GLN A 151 23.00 -5.66 2.82
C GLN A 151 22.64 -4.25 2.36
N GLU A 152 22.41 -4.03 1.09
CA GLU A 152 21.89 -2.77 0.56
C GLU A 152 20.41 -2.54 0.94
N TYR A 153 19.65 -3.60 1.23
CA TYR A 153 18.23 -3.52 1.60
C TYR A 153 18.02 -3.38 3.10
N ILE A 154 16.82 -2.92 3.47
CA ILE A 154 16.40 -2.83 4.89
C ILE A 154 15.53 -4.02 5.30
N CYS A 155 14.75 -4.56 4.35
CA CYS A 155 13.85 -5.68 4.62
C CYS A 155 14.61 -7.02 4.60
N LEU A 156 15.43 -7.27 5.62
CA LEU A 156 16.21 -8.49 5.77
C LEU A 156 15.57 -9.45 6.79
N ASP A 157 15.80 -10.74 6.62
CA ASP A 157 15.53 -11.76 7.63
C ASP A 157 16.67 -11.84 8.68
N ALA A 158 16.50 -12.69 9.68
CA ALA A 158 17.50 -12.89 10.74
C ALA A 158 18.85 -13.42 10.21
N ASN A 159 18.88 -14.01 9.03
CA ASN A 159 20.09 -14.56 8.41
C ASN A 159 20.76 -13.56 7.45
N GLY A 160 20.19 -12.36 7.27
CA GLY A 160 20.72 -11.33 6.38
C GLY A 160 20.23 -11.43 4.93
N HIS A 161 19.31 -12.34 4.61
CA HIS A 161 18.74 -12.44 3.28
C HIS A 161 17.56 -11.49 3.12
N LEU A 162 17.36 -10.97 1.91
CA LEU A 162 16.20 -10.20 1.54
C LEU A 162 14.91 -11.00 1.77
N LEU A 163 13.95 -10.41 2.46
CA LEU A 163 12.63 -11.01 2.69
C LEU A 163 11.93 -11.30 1.36
N ARG A 164 11.49 -12.55 1.19
CA ARG A 164 10.77 -12.97 -0.02
C ARG A 164 9.35 -12.40 -0.03
N PRO A 165 8.86 -11.88 -1.17
CA PRO A 165 7.51 -11.33 -1.30
C PRO A 165 6.40 -12.27 -0.84
N ASP A 166 6.47 -13.55 -1.21
CA ASP A 166 5.44 -14.52 -0.84
C ASP A 166 5.48 -14.88 0.64
N TYR A 167 6.68 -14.92 1.24
CA TYR A 167 6.82 -15.07 2.69
C TYR A 167 6.14 -13.93 3.44
N VAL A 168 6.35 -12.68 3.03
CA VAL A 168 5.71 -11.51 3.66
C VAL A 168 4.19 -11.61 3.61
N THR A 169 3.63 -12.02 2.47
CA THR A 169 2.16 -12.16 2.33
C THR A 169 1.61 -13.28 3.20
N SER A 170 2.26 -14.45 3.17
CA SER A 170 1.82 -15.62 3.93
C SER A 170 1.93 -15.37 5.43
N LYS A 171 3.06 -14.78 5.87
CA LYS A 171 3.29 -14.46 7.29
C LYS A 171 2.33 -13.39 7.81
N PHE A 172 2.04 -12.37 7.01
CA PHE A 172 1.05 -11.36 7.36
C PHE A 172 -0.33 -11.99 7.54
N SER A 173 -0.76 -12.83 6.59
CA SER A 173 -2.05 -13.53 6.67
C SER A 173 -2.15 -14.45 7.90
N GLU A 174 -1.08 -15.18 8.23
CA GLU A 174 -0.99 -16.02 9.43
C GLU A 174 -1.18 -15.19 10.70
N LEU A 175 -0.46 -14.05 10.82
CA LEU A 175 -0.49 -13.20 12.00
C LEU A 175 -1.84 -12.52 12.19
N VAL A 176 -2.45 -12.00 11.12
CA VAL A 176 -3.81 -11.43 11.14
C VAL A 176 -4.83 -12.48 11.60
N LYS A 177 -4.74 -13.71 11.04
CA LYS A 177 -5.63 -14.81 11.43
C LYS A 177 -5.48 -15.22 12.89
N LYS A 178 -4.24 -15.32 13.38
CA LYS A 178 -3.93 -15.69 14.77
C LYS A 178 -4.54 -14.74 15.79
N ARG A 179 -4.73 -13.49 15.42
CA ARG A 179 -5.30 -12.44 16.29
C ARG A 179 -6.81 -12.28 16.17
N GLY A 180 -7.45 -13.04 15.29
CA GLY A 180 -8.89 -12.94 15.07
C GLY A 180 -9.34 -11.61 14.46
N LEU A 181 -8.41 -10.84 13.90
CA LEU A 181 -8.73 -9.59 13.22
C LEU A 181 -9.50 -9.85 11.91
N LYS A 182 -10.22 -8.82 11.44
CA LYS A 182 -10.86 -8.85 10.11
C LYS A 182 -9.85 -9.34 9.07
N LYS A 183 -10.32 -10.12 8.11
CA LYS A 183 -9.48 -10.73 7.07
C LYS A 183 -8.91 -9.66 6.13
N ILE A 184 -7.96 -8.87 6.61
CA ILE A 184 -7.22 -7.92 5.80
C ILE A 184 -6.03 -8.59 5.13
N THR A 185 -5.68 -8.12 3.93
CA THR A 185 -4.47 -8.56 3.21
C THR A 185 -3.32 -7.58 3.46
N PHE A 186 -2.10 -7.97 3.11
CA PHE A 186 -0.97 -7.01 3.14
C PHE A 186 -1.26 -5.77 2.28
N HIS A 187 -1.94 -5.92 1.15
CA HIS A 187 -2.38 -4.79 0.33
C HIS A 187 -3.46 -3.95 1.03
N GLY A 188 -4.24 -4.56 1.92
CA GLY A 188 -5.22 -3.89 2.78
C GLY A 188 -4.60 -2.82 3.69
N LEU A 189 -3.32 -2.95 4.11
CA LEU A 189 -2.61 -1.90 4.85
C LEU A 189 -2.54 -0.59 4.08
N ARG A 190 -2.37 -0.66 2.76
CA ARG A 190 -2.40 0.51 1.89
C ARG A 190 -3.80 1.14 1.84
N HIS A 191 -4.84 0.33 1.86
CA HIS A 191 -6.22 0.83 1.96
C HIS A 191 -6.48 1.46 3.32
N SER A 192 -6.01 0.84 4.41
CA SER A 192 -6.09 1.41 5.76
C SER A 192 -5.37 2.76 5.86
N CYS A 193 -4.15 2.87 5.32
CA CYS A 193 -3.42 4.14 5.26
C CYS A 193 -4.23 5.22 4.53
N ALA A 194 -4.81 4.87 3.40
CA ALA A 194 -5.60 5.79 2.62
C ALA A 194 -6.90 6.21 3.33
N SER A 195 -7.62 5.27 3.96
CA SER A 195 -8.84 5.54 4.73
C SER A 195 -8.56 6.44 5.93
N MET A 196 -7.48 6.15 6.67
CA MET A 196 -7.03 7.00 7.78
C MET A 196 -6.74 8.44 7.35
N LEU A 197 -6.03 8.64 6.23
CA LEU A 197 -5.75 9.97 5.70
C LEU A 197 -7.05 10.70 5.29
N TYR A 198 -7.99 9.98 4.69
CA TYR A 198 -9.28 10.52 4.30
C TYR A 198 -10.14 10.90 5.51
N GLU A 199 -10.23 10.04 6.52
CA GLU A 199 -10.93 10.31 7.78
C GLU A 199 -10.35 11.52 8.54
N LYS A 200 -9.06 11.79 8.36
CA LYS A 200 -8.39 13.01 8.88
C LYS A 200 -8.55 14.23 7.96
N GLY A 201 -9.46 14.18 7.00
CA GLY A 201 -9.82 15.30 6.14
C GLY A 201 -8.83 15.63 5.02
N GLN A 202 -7.94 14.68 4.65
CA GLN A 202 -7.05 14.89 3.51
C GLN A 202 -7.82 14.79 2.20
N ASP A 203 -7.54 15.72 1.28
CA ASP A 203 -8.11 15.74 -0.05
C ASP A 203 -7.72 14.48 -0.86
N MET A 204 -8.69 13.95 -1.64
CA MET A 204 -8.52 12.73 -2.43
C MET A 204 -7.34 12.80 -3.40
N LYS A 205 -7.09 13.96 -4.00
CA LYS A 205 -5.97 14.15 -4.91
C LYS A 205 -4.63 14.04 -4.19
N LYS A 206 -4.53 14.61 -2.98
CA LYS A 206 -3.33 14.48 -2.14
C LYS A 206 -3.10 13.02 -1.72
N ILE A 207 -4.16 12.29 -1.38
CA ILE A 207 -4.09 10.86 -1.06
C ILE A 207 -3.62 10.06 -2.29
N GLN A 208 -4.14 10.35 -3.49
CA GLN A 208 -3.69 9.71 -4.73
C GLN A 208 -2.21 9.95 -5.02
N GLU A 209 -1.74 11.17 -4.84
CA GLU A 209 -0.31 11.55 -4.99
C GLU A 209 0.54 10.82 -3.96
N TRP A 210 0.13 10.80 -2.69
CA TRP A 210 0.79 10.07 -1.61
C TRP A 210 0.94 8.59 -1.92
N LEU A 211 -0.14 7.95 -2.31
CA LEU A 211 -0.12 6.54 -2.65
C LEU A 211 0.55 6.24 -4.00
N GLY A 212 0.61 7.21 -4.93
CA GLY A 212 1.09 7.02 -6.30
C GLY A 212 0.15 6.13 -7.11
N HIS A 213 -1.15 6.42 -7.07
CA HIS A 213 -2.12 5.79 -7.96
C HIS A 213 -2.02 6.40 -9.36
N SER A 214 -1.93 5.55 -10.38
CA SER A 214 -1.86 5.98 -11.77
C SER A 214 -3.24 6.39 -12.33
N THR A 215 -4.32 5.93 -11.70
CA THR A 215 -5.71 6.21 -12.13
C THR A 215 -6.57 6.66 -10.96
N PRO A 216 -7.45 7.67 -11.15
CA PRO A 216 -8.42 8.13 -10.14
C PRO A 216 -9.42 7.04 -9.72
N VAL A 217 -9.84 6.20 -10.68
CA VAL A 217 -10.88 5.16 -10.50
C VAL A 217 -10.60 4.23 -9.33
N THR A 218 -9.33 3.86 -9.11
CA THR A 218 -8.94 2.98 -7.98
C THR A 218 -9.21 3.63 -6.62
N THR A 219 -9.13 4.95 -6.56
CA THR A 219 -9.33 5.71 -5.32
C THR A 219 -10.82 5.93 -5.07
N GLU A 220 -11.60 6.32 -6.08
CA GLU A 220 -13.04 6.56 -5.96
C GLU A 220 -13.82 5.32 -5.52
N THR A 221 -13.48 4.14 -6.06
CA THR A 221 -14.16 2.89 -5.72
C THR A 221 -13.93 2.49 -4.25
N ILE A 222 -12.74 2.76 -3.70
CA ILE A 222 -12.40 2.45 -2.31
C ILE A 222 -13.17 3.35 -1.34
N TYR A 223 -13.47 4.60 -1.73
CA TYR A 223 -14.05 5.62 -0.83
C TYR A 223 -15.53 5.89 -1.04
N ALA A 224 -16.17 5.25 -2.02
CA ALA A 224 -17.59 5.41 -2.25
C ALA A 224 -18.46 5.16 -0.99
N HIS A 225 -18.01 4.24 -0.11
CA HIS A 225 -18.69 3.94 1.15
C HIS A 225 -18.34 4.92 2.30
N LEU A 226 -17.18 5.60 2.26
CA LEU A 226 -16.80 6.61 3.24
C LEU A 226 -17.51 7.96 2.98
N ASN A 227 -17.94 8.21 1.74
CA ASN A 227 -18.67 9.41 1.35
C ASN A 227 -19.99 9.63 2.11
N VAL A 228 -20.57 8.61 2.74
CA VAL A 228 -21.83 8.77 3.50
C VAL A 228 -21.59 9.59 4.76
N LYS A 229 -20.51 9.32 5.53
CA LYS A 229 -20.17 10.10 6.73
C LYS A 229 -19.88 11.58 6.42
N HIS A 230 -19.15 11.83 5.33
CA HIS A 230 -18.82 13.21 4.92
C HIS A 230 -19.98 13.98 4.31
N LYS A 231 -21.04 13.31 3.84
CA LYS A 231 -22.27 14.00 3.40
C LYS A 231 -22.97 14.68 4.55
N ASP A 232 -23.00 14.07 5.72
CA ASP A 232 -23.60 14.66 6.91
C ASP A 232 -22.82 15.90 7.36
N GLU A 233 -21.48 15.82 7.45
CA GLU A 233 -20.62 16.97 7.77
C GLU A 233 -20.77 18.09 6.73
N THR A 234 -20.82 17.75 5.44
CA THR A 234 -21.01 18.72 4.36
C THR A 234 -22.39 19.38 4.42
N ALA A 235 -23.42 18.62 4.79
CA ALA A 235 -24.78 19.17 4.97
C ALA A 235 -24.82 20.18 6.11
N TRP A 236 -24.13 19.92 7.22
CA TRP A 236 -24.04 20.88 8.35
C TRP A 236 -23.24 22.12 7.98
N ILE A 237 -22.13 21.99 7.25
CA ILE A 237 -21.38 23.14 6.72
C ILE A 237 -22.26 24.00 5.80
N ALA A 238 -23.03 23.37 4.89
CA ALA A 238 -23.96 24.08 4.03
C ALA A 238 -25.07 24.79 4.82
N ASN A 239 -25.57 24.15 5.88
CA ASN A 239 -26.52 24.74 6.79
C ASN A 239 -25.96 25.99 7.50
N ASP A 240 -24.73 25.95 7.95
CA ASP A 240 -24.08 27.05 8.64
C ASP A 240 -23.72 28.22 7.69
N CYS A 241 -23.44 27.90 6.42
CA CYS A 241 -23.11 28.89 5.39
C CYS A 241 -24.37 29.61 4.82
N LEU A 242 -25.56 29.01 4.92
CA LEU A 242 -26.79 29.52 4.30
C LEU A 242 -27.85 29.83 5.35
N THR A 243 -28.24 31.08 5.44
CA THR A 243 -29.34 31.49 6.32
C THR A 243 -30.62 31.65 5.52
N LEU A 244 -31.62 30.80 5.79
CA LEU A 244 -32.96 30.89 5.21
C LEU A 244 -33.82 31.88 6.01
N LYS A 245 -34.34 32.92 5.35
CA LYS A 245 -35.39 33.75 5.89
C LYS A 245 -36.76 33.05 5.67
N LEU A 246 -37.14 32.24 6.63
CA LEU A 246 -38.42 31.52 6.58
C LEU A 246 -39.59 32.50 6.84
N PRO A 247 -40.70 32.37 6.09
CA PRO A 247 -41.95 33.09 6.42
C PRO A 247 -42.43 32.78 7.83
N GLU A 248 -43.08 33.75 8.49
CA GLU A 248 -43.55 33.57 9.89
C GLU A 248 -44.52 32.40 10.05
N SER A 249 -45.29 32.07 9.01
CA SER A 249 -46.19 30.92 8.98
C SER A 249 -45.51 29.56 9.16
N ILE A 250 -44.20 29.43 8.83
CA ILE A 250 -43.44 28.20 9.01
C ILE A 250 -42.77 28.12 10.38
N LYS A 251 -42.49 29.31 11.00
CA LYS A 251 -41.89 29.36 12.35
C LYS A 251 -42.89 28.96 13.46
N ALA A 252 -44.19 29.03 13.19
CA ALA A 252 -45.22 28.70 14.16
C ALA A 252 -45.62 27.22 14.23
N GLY A 253 -45.10 26.36 13.34
CA GLY A 253 -45.43 24.93 13.23
C GLY A 253 -44.33 23.94 13.63
N ALA A 254 -43.20 24.40 14.16
CA ALA A 254 -42.10 23.56 14.61
C ALA A 254 -42.17 23.34 16.13
N PHE A 255 -43.02 22.41 16.55
CA PHE A 255 -43.00 21.73 17.84
C PHE A 255 -43.13 20.23 17.64
#